data_f76e19ca995dc8f2ebc7d499b8ef6fa2
#
_entry.id   f76e19ca995dc8f2ebc7d499b8ef6fa2
#
_cell.length_a   1.000
_cell.length_b   1.000
_cell.length_c   1.000
_cell.angle_alpha   90.00
_cell.angle_beta   90.00
_cell.angle_gamma   90.00
#
_symmetry.space_group_name_H-M   'P 1'
#
loop_
_entity.id
_entity.type
_entity.pdbx_description
1 polymer ?
#
loop_
_entity_poly.entity_id
_entity_poly.type
_entity_poly.pdbx_seq_one_letter_code
_entity_poly.pdbx_strand_id
1 'polypeptide(L)'
;MKTIYKYLLNTLPRPLLIRLSYVFRLVAPIAFKGSNVECPVCERKFRKFLSYGSDIAHRENVLCPYDLTLERHRLLWLYLKQSNFFNAKKINLLHIAPEQCFYPIFKKQPNLNYTTADLESPLADLHFDLHQIPLEENVFDVIFCNHVLEHVEDDHQCMTELYRVMKKGGWGIFQVPINYESETTYEDSTITDPKEREKHFWQKDHLRLYGKDYPSKLKEAGFKIEIFNPRTDLKNLNYQKMRLNPDELVYIAIKQ
;
A
#
# COMPACT_ATOMS: atom_id res chain seq x y z
N MET A 1 21.48 7.96 17.25
CA MET A 1 21.16 7.56 15.86
C MET A 1 19.66 7.76 15.51
N LYS A 2 18.69 7.35 16.34
CA LYS A 2 17.25 7.55 16.04
C LYS A 2 16.86 9.03 15.81
N THR A 3 17.44 9.97 16.57
CA THR A 3 17.14 11.41 16.48
C THR A 3 17.63 12.05 15.17
N ILE A 4 18.85 11.73 14.74
CA ILE A 4 19.45 12.25 13.47
C ILE A 4 18.66 11.72 12.28
N TYR A 5 18.28 10.44 12.27
CA TYR A 5 17.50 9.83 11.20
C TYR A 5 16.11 10.48 11.08
N LYS A 6 15.39 10.67 12.21
CA LYS A 6 14.10 11.39 12.21
C LYS A 6 14.24 12.83 11.70
N TYR A 7 15.29 13.53 12.12
CA TYR A 7 15.57 14.90 11.65
C TYR A 7 15.77 14.94 10.13
N LEU A 8 16.58 14.04 9.58
CA LEU A 8 16.82 13.95 8.13
C LEU A 8 15.54 13.64 7.36
N LEU A 9 14.70 12.73 7.84
CA LEU A 9 13.43 12.39 7.19
C LEU A 9 12.45 13.56 7.15
N ASN A 10 12.48 14.42 8.16
CA ASN A 10 11.54 15.54 8.28
C ASN A 10 12.05 16.83 7.59
N THR A 11 13.35 16.93 7.28
CA THR A 11 13.94 18.16 6.72
C THR A 11 14.34 18.05 5.26
N LEU A 12 14.64 16.83 4.77
CA LEU A 12 15.07 16.65 3.39
C LEU A 12 13.89 16.53 2.42
N PRO A 13 13.96 17.15 1.23
CA PRO A 13 12.95 16.98 0.20
C PRO A 13 12.76 15.51 -0.20
N ARG A 14 11.51 15.09 -0.44
CA ARG A 14 11.14 13.72 -0.82
C ARG A 14 11.97 13.15 -2.00
N PRO A 15 12.27 13.92 -3.09
CA PRO A 15 13.12 13.41 -4.17
C PRO A 15 14.55 13.04 -3.72
N LEU A 16 15.12 13.80 -2.78
CA LEU A 16 16.44 13.52 -2.25
C LEU A 16 16.44 12.27 -1.35
N LEU A 17 15.40 12.12 -0.52
CA LEU A 17 15.21 10.92 0.31
C LEU A 17 15.09 9.65 -0.56
N ILE A 18 14.36 9.72 -1.67
CA ILE A 18 14.27 8.64 -2.65
C ILE A 18 15.66 8.28 -3.20
N ARG A 19 16.44 9.27 -3.63
CA ARG A 19 17.81 9.03 -4.14
C ARG A 19 18.72 8.40 -3.08
N LEU A 20 18.69 8.91 -1.85
CA LEU A 20 19.47 8.36 -0.74
C LEU A 20 19.07 6.91 -0.41
N SER A 21 17.78 6.59 -0.53
CA SER A 21 17.31 5.22 -0.33
C SER A 21 17.90 4.23 -1.34
N TYR A 22 18.11 4.63 -2.59
CA TYR A 22 18.79 3.79 -3.60
C TYR A 22 20.24 3.51 -3.22
N VAL A 23 20.97 4.50 -2.70
CA VAL A 23 22.35 4.30 -2.20
C VAL A 23 22.34 3.35 -1.00
N PHE A 24 21.42 3.56 -0.04
CA PHE A 24 21.27 2.69 1.12
C PHE A 24 21.02 1.22 0.71
N ARG A 25 20.20 0.97 -0.30
CA ARG A 25 19.89 -0.36 -0.83
C ARG A 25 21.13 -1.13 -1.33
N LEU A 26 22.20 -0.45 -1.71
CA LEU A 26 23.46 -1.09 -2.16
C LEU A 26 24.26 -1.66 -0.99
N VAL A 27 24.29 -0.95 0.14
CA VAL A 27 25.07 -1.34 1.34
C VAL A 27 24.27 -2.18 2.34
N ALA A 28 22.96 -1.99 2.42
CA ALA A 28 22.10 -2.65 3.38
C ALA A 28 22.17 -4.19 3.34
N PRO A 29 22.22 -4.88 2.19
CA PRO A 29 22.36 -6.34 2.15
C PRO A 29 23.62 -6.86 2.83
N ILE A 30 24.70 -6.11 2.81
CA ILE A 30 25.97 -6.47 3.48
C ILE A 30 25.81 -6.26 4.99
N ALA A 31 25.35 -5.08 5.41
CA ALA A 31 25.20 -4.70 6.81
C ALA A 31 24.18 -5.56 7.57
N PHE A 32 23.15 -6.06 6.89
CA PHE A 32 22.05 -6.87 7.46
C PHE A 32 22.12 -8.36 7.06
N LYS A 33 23.25 -8.83 6.54
CA LYS A 33 23.42 -10.22 6.11
C LYS A 33 23.05 -11.22 7.22
N GLY A 34 22.29 -12.26 6.85
CA GLY A 34 21.81 -13.32 7.77
C GLY A 34 20.72 -14.15 7.14
N SER A 35 20.05 -15.02 7.94
CA SER A 35 19.02 -15.94 7.45
C SER A 35 17.77 -16.02 8.33
N ASN A 36 17.64 -15.13 9.33
CA ASN A 36 16.54 -15.19 10.29
C ASN A 36 15.20 -14.73 9.70
N VAL A 37 15.28 -13.79 8.76
CA VAL A 37 14.11 -13.26 8.03
C VAL A 37 14.36 -13.26 6.53
N GLU A 38 13.29 -13.36 5.74
CA GLU A 38 13.37 -13.30 4.27
C GLU A 38 12.28 -12.43 3.67
N CYS A 39 12.61 -11.73 2.61
CA CYS A 39 11.66 -10.93 1.85
C CYS A 39 11.25 -11.67 0.58
N PRO A 40 9.95 -12.00 0.38
CA PRO A 40 9.48 -12.70 -0.82
C PRO A 40 9.51 -11.83 -2.07
N VAL A 41 9.67 -10.49 -1.94
CA VAL A 41 9.72 -9.55 -3.06
C VAL A 41 11.11 -9.51 -3.68
N CYS A 42 12.16 -9.26 -2.88
CA CYS A 42 13.55 -9.27 -3.37
C CYS A 42 14.25 -10.63 -3.26
N GLU A 43 13.59 -11.63 -2.68
CA GLU A 43 14.09 -13.01 -2.49
C GLU A 43 15.40 -13.11 -1.67
N ARG A 44 15.68 -12.06 -0.88
CA ARG A 44 16.88 -11.99 -0.04
C ARG A 44 16.58 -12.34 1.41
N LYS A 45 17.63 -12.84 2.09
CA LYS A 45 17.61 -13.20 3.51
C LYS A 45 18.47 -12.21 4.31
N PHE A 46 17.99 -11.91 5.53
CA PHE A 46 18.64 -10.96 6.43
C PHE A 46 18.64 -11.49 7.86
N ARG A 47 19.55 -10.95 8.71
CA ARG A 47 19.52 -11.23 10.15
C ARG A 47 18.30 -10.58 10.83
N LYS A 48 17.84 -9.43 10.33
CA LYS A 48 16.62 -8.73 10.74
C LYS A 48 16.24 -7.69 9.70
N PHE A 49 14.98 -7.28 9.69
CA PHE A 49 14.51 -6.10 8.99
C PHE A 49 14.69 -4.84 9.85
N LEU A 50 14.46 -3.68 9.26
CA LEU A 50 14.47 -2.38 9.93
C LEU A 50 13.16 -2.15 10.67
N SER A 51 13.16 -1.21 11.62
CA SER A 51 11.95 -0.70 12.24
C SER A 51 11.24 0.30 11.32
N TYR A 52 9.93 0.45 11.49
CA TYR A 52 9.11 1.41 10.76
C TYR A 52 7.94 1.92 11.62
N GLY A 53 7.48 3.14 11.34
CA GLY A 53 6.32 3.76 11.97
C GLY A 53 6.65 4.94 12.89
N SER A 54 5.59 5.65 13.31
CA SER A 54 5.64 6.74 14.28
C SER A 54 5.81 6.22 15.72
N ASP A 55 5.91 7.11 16.69
CA ASP A 55 6.07 6.72 18.09
C ASP A 55 4.86 5.91 18.62
N ILE A 56 3.65 6.15 18.10
CA ILE A 56 2.43 5.42 18.48
C ILE A 56 2.32 4.08 17.73
N ALA A 57 2.71 4.06 16.46
CA ALA A 57 2.60 2.89 15.58
C ALA A 57 3.96 2.27 15.23
N HIS A 58 4.95 2.37 16.15
CA HIS A 58 6.28 1.85 15.92
C HIS A 58 6.31 0.32 15.90
N ARG A 59 6.80 -0.25 14.81
CA ARG A 59 6.96 -1.69 14.64
C ARG A 59 8.42 -2.03 14.35
N GLU A 60 8.93 -3.02 15.07
CA GLU A 60 10.30 -3.50 14.87
C GLU A 60 10.37 -4.66 13.88
N ASN A 61 11.48 -4.73 13.16
CA ASN A 61 11.77 -5.86 12.28
C ASN A 61 10.73 -6.07 11.17
N VAL A 62 10.29 -4.99 10.51
CA VAL A 62 9.19 -5.01 9.52
C VAL A 62 9.57 -4.47 8.13
N LEU A 63 10.51 -3.52 8.04
CA LEU A 63 10.90 -2.89 6.79
C LEU A 63 12.13 -3.59 6.19
N CYS A 64 11.97 -4.20 5.02
CA CYS A 64 13.07 -4.85 4.32
C CYS A 64 14.19 -3.84 4.00
N PRO A 65 15.45 -4.10 4.38
CA PRO A 65 16.53 -3.15 4.19
C PRO A 65 16.97 -3.00 2.72
N TYR A 66 16.54 -3.87 1.83
CA TYR A 66 16.89 -3.80 0.41
C TYR A 66 15.82 -3.15 -0.46
N ASP A 67 14.59 -3.66 -0.44
CA ASP A 67 13.52 -3.19 -1.31
C ASP A 67 12.54 -2.23 -0.61
N LEU A 68 12.70 -2.03 0.70
CA LEU A 68 11.86 -1.18 1.56
C LEU A 68 10.40 -1.65 1.65
N THR A 69 10.15 -2.95 1.43
CA THR A 69 8.82 -3.52 1.62
C THR A 69 8.47 -3.66 3.09
N LEU A 70 7.22 -3.34 3.41
CA LEU A 70 6.56 -3.62 4.69
C LEU A 70 5.77 -4.93 4.61
N GLU A 71 5.16 -5.35 5.72
CA GLU A 71 4.34 -6.56 5.83
C GLU A 71 3.25 -6.60 4.76
N ARG A 72 2.45 -5.53 4.66
CA ARG A 72 1.39 -5.37 3.66
C ARG A 72 1.87 -5.51 2.21
N HIS A 73 3.05 -4.95 1.89
CA HIS A 73 3.63 -5.05 0.55
C HIS A 73 4.04 -6.50 0.23
N ARG A 74 4.61 -7.21 1.21
CA ARG A 74 4.97 -8.62 1.04
C ARG A 74 3.74 -9.50 0.90
N LEU A 75 2.67 -9.21 1.64
CA LEU A 75 1.38 -9.91 1.53
C LEU A 75 0.76 -9.69 0.13
N LEU A 76 0.67 -8.43 -0.30
CA LEU A 76 0.18 -8.08 -1.64
C LEU A 76 1.00 -8.77 -2.74
N TRP A 77 2.32 -8.82 -2.61
CA TRP A 77 3.20 -9.51 -3.55
C TRP A 77 2.88 -11.00 -3.66
N LEU A 78 2.65 -11.66 -2.53
CA LEU A 78 2.29 -13.09 -2.50
C LEU A 78 0.94 -13.34 -3.16
N TYR A 79 -0.05 -12.49 -2.91
CA TYR A 79 -1.33 -12.50 -3.62
C TYR A 79 -1.13 -12.36 -5.14
N LEU A 80 -0.37 -11.38 -5.59
CA LEU A 80 -0.11 -11.14 -7.01
C LEU A 80 0.60 -12.32 -7.69
N LYS A 81 1.53 -12.98 -7.01
CA LYS A 81 2.15 -14.22 -7.50
C LYS A 81 1.12 -15.34 -7.63
N GLN A 82 0.25 -15.51 -6.65
CA GLN A 82 -0.76 -16.58 -6.65
C GLN A 82 -1.87 -16.33 -7.67
N SER A 83 -2.30 -15.08 -7.86
CA SER A 83 -3.34 -14.70 -8.83
C SER A 83 -2.89 -14.74 -10.30
N ASN A 84 -1.66 -15.18 -10.57
CA ASN A 84 -1.06 -15.21 -11.90
C ASN A 84 -0.94 -13.83 -12.59
N PHE A 85 -0.96 -12.75 -11.81
CA PHE A 85 -0.91 -11.35 -12.28
C PHE A 85 0.26 -11.09 -13.25
N PHE A 86 1.45 -11.61 -12.92
CA PHE A 86 2.67 -11.39 -13.71
C PHE A 86 2.73 -12.19 -15.03
N ASN A 87 1.91 -13.24 -15.19
CA ASN A 87 1.86 -14.08 -16.38
C ASN A 87 0.57 -13.88 -17.19
N ALA A 88 -0.31 -12.98 -16.76
CA ALA A 88 -1.54 -12.64 -17.46
C ALA A 88 -1.25 -11.97 -18.82
N LYS A 89 -2.27 -11.89 -19.68
CA LYS A 89 -2.23 -11.08 -20.90
C LYS A 89 -2.00 -9.61 -20.52
N LYS A 90 -1.75 -8.76 -21.53
CA LYS A 90 -1.50 -7.33 -21.33
C LYS A 90 -2.58 -6.67 -20.44
N ILE A 91 -2.16 -6.01 -19.37
CA ILE A 91 -2.98 -5.38 -18.34
C ILE A 91 -2.73 -3.86 -18.36
N ASN A 92 -3.78 -3.06 -18.46
CA ASN A 92 -3.71 -1.63 -18.15
C ASN A 92 -3.82 -1.47 -16.65
N LEU A 93 -2.72 -1.13 -15.98
CA LEU A 93 -2.63 -0.94 -14.54
C LEU A 93 -2.57 0.54 -14.20
N LEU A 94 -3.51 1.02 -13.39
CA LEU A 94 -3.41 2.32 -12.71
C LEU A 94 -2.92 2.09 -11.27
N HIS A 95 -1.87 2.80 -10.88
CA HIS A 95 -1.33 2.74 -9.53
C HIS A 95 -1.35 4.14 -8.89
N ILE A 96 -2.33 4.37 -8.03
CA ILE A 96 -2.47 5.61 -7.27
C ILE A 96 -1.48 5.59 -6.10
N ALA A 97 -0.81 6.72 -5.85
CA ALA A 97 0.22 6.89 -4.82
C ALA A 97 1.29 5.78 -4.87
N PRO A 98 2.01 5.61 -6.00
CA PRO A 98 2.82 4.43 -6.27
C PRO A 98 3.90 4.21 -5.21
N GLU A 99 3.87 3.02 -4.61
CA GLU A 99 4.84 2.64 -3.60
C GLU A 99 6.23 2.43 -4.22
N GLN A 100 7.23 3.07 -3.63
CA GLN A 100 8.62 3.01 -4.09
C GLN A 100 9.18 1.58 -4.21
N CYS A 101 8.64 0.62 -3.44
CA CYS A 101 9.07 -0.77 -3.49
C CYS A 101 8.56 -1.50 -4.75
N PHE A 102 7.36 -1.17 -5.24
CA PHE A 102 6.74 -1.80 -6.41
C PHE A 102 7.02 -1.07 -7.72
N TYR A 103 7.14 0.26 -7.68
CA TYR A 103 7.34 1.09 -8.86
C TYR A 103 8.40 0.54 -9.84
N PRO A 104 9.66 0.25 -9.43
CA PRO A 104 10.69 -0.24 -10.34
C PRO A 104 10.43 -1.66 -10.84
N ILE A 105 9.63 -2.44 -10.10
CA ILE A 105 9.28 -3.81 -10.49
C ILE A 105 8.19 -3.76 -11.57
N PHE A 106 7.09 -3.05 -11.32
CA PHE A 106 5.97 -2.97 -12.26
C PHE A 106 6.34 -2.27 -13.56
N LYS A 107 7.19 -1.23 -13.49
CA LYS A 107 7.68 -0.52 -14.67
C LYS A 107 8.48 -1.41 -15.63
N LYS A 108 9.03 -2.52 -15.15
CA LYS A 108 9.79 -3.48 -15.95
C LYS A 108 8.97 -4.69 -16.42
N GLN A 109 7.71 -4.80 -15.99
CA GLN A 109 6.88 -5.94 -16.37
C GLN A 109 6.36 -5.78 -17.80
N PRO A 110 6.69 -6.72 -18.71
CA PRO A 110 6.35 -6.58 -20.14
C PRO A 110 4.84 -6.72 -20.41
N ASN A 111 4.09 -7.34 -19.49
CA ASN A 111 2.65 -7.51 -19.59
C ASN A 111 1.85 -6.32 -19.04
N LEU A 112 2.50 -5.30 -18.43
CA LEU A 112 1.82 -4.15 -17.85
C LEU A 112 1.95 -2.92 -18.75
N ASN A 113 0.81 -2.31 -19.11
CA ASN A 113 0.73 -0.89 -19.43
C ASN A 113 0.59 -0.15 -18.11
N TYR A 114 1.71 0.24 -17.52
CA TYR A 114 1.78 0.76 -16.17
C TYR A 114 1.67 2.28 -16.18
N THR A 115 0.59 2.80 -15.61
CA THR A 115 0.33 4.22 -15.40
C THR A 115 0.33 4.51 -13.90
N THR A 116 1.02 5.54 -13.48
CA THR A 116 1.07 5.98 -12.08
C THR A 116 0.43 7.34 -11.92
N ALA A 117 -0.28 7.54 -10.81
CA ALA A 117 -0.92 8.82 -10.50
C ALA A 117 -0.79 9.15 -9.01
N ASP A 118 -0.65 10.41 -8.71
CA ASP A 118 -0.57 10.95 -7.34
C ASP A 118 -0.85 12.45 -7.40
N LEU A 119 -1.18 13.06 -6.26
CA LEU A 119 -1.35 14.51 -6.21
C LEU A 119 -0.02 15.25 -6.44
N GLU A 120 1.08 14.80 -5.81
CA GLU A 120 2.36 15.52 -5.78
C GLU A 120 3.61 14.64 -5.94
N SER A 121 3.46 13.30 -5.94
CA SER A 121 4.62 12.41 -5.93
C SER A 121 5.45 12.48 -7.21
N PRO A 122 6.79 12.63 -7.12
CA PRO A 122 7.67 12.62 -8.29
C PRO A 122 7.79 11.25 -8.97
N LEU A 123 7.15 10.21 -8.44
CA LEU A 123 7.07 8.88 -9.05
C LEU A 123 5.85 8.73 -9.96
N ALA A 124 4.92 9.69 -9.91
CA ALA A 124 3.70 9.65 -10.69
C ALA A 124 3.91 10.20 -12.12
N ASP A 125 3.31 9.52 -13.10
CA ASP A 125 3.25 9.97 -14.48
C ASP A 125 2.14 11.02 -14.67
N LEU A 126 1.07 10.93 -13.85
CA LEU A 126 -0.08 11.83 -13.87
C LEU A 126 -0.28 12.47 -12.50
N HIS A 127 -0.73 13.73 -12.49
CA HIS A 127 -1.04 14.47 -11.27
C HIS A 127 -2.50 14.93 -11.30
N PHE A 128 -3.31 14.43 -10.37
CA PHE A 128 -4.72 14.80 -10.22
C PHE A 128 -5.25 14.48 -8.82
N ASP A 129 -6.36 15.12 -8.48
CA ASP A 129 -7.13 14.80 -7.29
C ASP A 129 -8.00 13.55 -7.54
N LEU A 130 -7.99 12.62 -6.58
CA LEU A 130 -8.73 11.36 -6.68
C LEU A 130 -10.26 11.56 -6.65
N HIS A 131 -10.74 12.69 -6.12
CA HIS A 131 -12.16 13.06 -6.17
C HIS A 131 -12.68 13.31 -7.58
N GLN A 132 -11.80 13.62 -8.54
CA GLN A 132 -12.15 13.83 -9.93
C GLN A 132 -11.01 13.36 -10.84
N ILE A 133 -11.06 12.09 -11.22
CA ILE A 133 -10.04 11.47 -12.09
C ILE A 133 -10.25 11.97 -13.54
N PRO A 134 -9.31 12.71 -14.15
CA PRO A 134 -9.45 13.29 -15.49
C PRO A 134 -9.17 12.25 -16.59
N LEU A 135 -9.70 11.05 -16.44
CA LEU A 135 -9.54 9.94 -17.37
C LEU A 135 -10.90 9.38 -17.74
N GLU A 136 -10.99 8.77 -18.93
CA GLU A 136 -12.22 8.15 -19.42
C GLU A 136 -12.66 6.98 -18.53
N GLU A 137 -13.93 6.64 -18.60
CA GLU A 137 -14.46 5.45 -17.94
C GLU A 137 -13.98 4.15 -18.59
N ASN A 138 -13.93 3.06 -17.83
CA ASN A 138 -13.61 1.71 -18.32
C ASN A 138 -12.25 1.59 -19.05
N VAL A 139 -11.21 2.23 -18.52
CA VAL A 139 -9.85 2.25 -19.09
C VAL A 139 -8.94 1.17 -18.50
N PHE A 140 -9.02 0.94 -17.18
CA PHE A 140 -8.04 0.11 -16.49
C PHE A 140 -8.57 -1.29 -16.16
N ASP A 141 -7.75 -2.30 -16.42
CA ASP A 141 -8.05 -3.69 -16.07
C ASP A 141 -7.78 -3.94 -14.58
N VAL A 142 -6.78 -3.25 -14.01
CA VAL A 142 -6.40 -3.34 -12.59
C VAL A 142 -6.10 -1.97 -12.03
N ILE A 143 -6.52 -1.71 -10.78
CA ILE A 143 -6.21 -0.46 -10.06
C ILE A 143 -5.65 -0.79 -8.67
N PHE A 144 -4.53 -0.16 -8.32
CA PHE A 144 -4.01 -0.14 -6.96
C PHE A 144 -4.13 1.26 -6.37
N CYS A 145 -4.73 1.36 -5.18
CA CYS A 145 -4.92 2.60 -4.43
C CYS A 145 -4.75 2.28 -2.94
N ASN A 146 -3.50 2.14 -2.51
CA ASN A 146 -3.17 1.67 -1.18
C ASN A 146 -2.77 2.81 -0.27
N HIS A 147 -3.38 2.91 0.90
CA HIS A 147 -3.11 3.94 1.90
C HIS A 147 -3.28 5.36 1.35
N VAL A 148 -4.44 5.60 0.74
CA VAL A 148 -4.86 6.89 0.17
C VAL A 148 -6.22 7.31 0.73
N LEU A 149 -7.18 6.38 0.80
CA LEU A 149 -8.57 6.69 1.15
C LEU A 149 -8.75 7.21 2.58
N GLU A 150 -7.82 6.92 3.48
CA GLU A 150 -7.79 7.48 4.83
C GLU A 150 -7.39 8.97 4.87
N HIS A 151 -6.83 9.50 3.79
CA HIS A 151 -6.36 10.88 3.69
C HIS A 151 -7.29 11.82 2.91
N VAL A 152 -8.25 11.29 2.15
CA VAL A 152 -9.14 12.08 1.29
C VAL A 152 -10.37 12.56 2.07
N GLU A 153 -10.94 13.70 1.69
CA GLU A 153 -12.11 14.26 2.37
C GLU A 153 -13.35 13.39 2.14
N ASP A 154 -13.66 13.01 0.92
CA ASP A 154 -14.79 12.15 0.55
C ASP A 154 -14.28 10.84 -0.06
N ASP A 155 -14.16 9.81 0.79
CA ASP A 155 -13.71 8.48 0.37
C ASP A 155 -14.71 7.77 -0.55
N HIS A 156 -16.01 8.02 -0.39
CA HIS A 156 -17.05 7.45 -1.25
C HIS A 156 -16.96 8.01 -2.67
N GLN A 157 -16.77 9.34 -2.83
CA GLN A 157 -16.53 9.96 -4.14
C GLN A 157 -15.28 9.38 -4.81
N CYS A 158 -14.17 9.24 -4.06
CA CYS A 158 -12.94 8.66 -4.59
C CYS A 158 -13.14 7.19 -5.01
N MET A 159 -13.84 6.38 -4.21
CA MET A 159 -14.17 4.99 -4.57
C MET A 159 -15.06 4.92 -5.82
N THR A 160 -16.01 5.86 -5.99
CA THR A 160 -16.87 5.97 -7.17
C THR A 160 -16.06 6.30 -8.42
N GLU A 161 -15.10 7.21 -8.35
CA GLU A 161 -14.21 7.54 -9.45
C GLU A 161 -13.29 6.36 -9.83
N LEU A 162 -12.74 5.64 -8.84
CA LEU A 162 -11.98 4.41 -9.07
C LEU A 162 -12.85 3.35 -9.76
N TYR A 163 -14.11 3.21 -9.34
CA TYR A 163 -15.07 2.32 -10.00
C TYR A 163 -15.33 2.77 -11.45
N ARG A 164 -15.53 4.07 -11.70
CA ARG A 164 -15.82 4.61 -13.02
C ARG A 164 -14.71 4.29 -14.01
N VAL A 165 -13.45 4.54 -13.66
CA VAL A 165 -12.31 4.34 -14.57
C VAL A 165 -11.89 2.87 -14.71
N MET A 166 -12.33 1.98 -13.83
CA MET A 166 -12.12 0.53 -13.93
C MET A 166 -13.01 -0.06 -15.01
N LYS A 167 -12.49 -1.01 -15.79
CA LYS A 167 -13.26 -1.79 -16.76
C LYS A 167 -14.21 -2.77 -16.08
N LYS A 168 -15.30 -3.12 -16.76
CA LYS A 168 -16.13 -4.29 -16.38
C LYS A 168 -15.27 -5.55 -16.38
N GLY A 169 -15.38 -6.35 -15.33
CA GLY A 169 -14.52 -7.51 -15.08
C GLY A 169 -13.12 -7.15 -14.57
N GLY A 170 -12.80 -5.87 -14.47
CA GLY A 170 -11.57 -5.39 -13.83
C GLY A 170 -11.62 -5.52 -12.32
N TRP A 171 -10.47 -5.42 -11.68
CA TRP A 171 -10.35 -5.53 -10.23
C TRP A 171 -9.33 -4.54 -9.67
N GLY A 172 -9.41 -4.30 -8.37
CA GLY A 172 -8.48 -3.42 -7.68
C GLY A 172 -8.19 -3.85 -6.26
N ILE A 173 -7.12 -3.31 -5.70
CA ILE A 173 -6.78 -3.44 -4.29
C ILE A 173 -6.64 -2.03 -3.73
N PHE A 174 -7.47 -1.74 -2.73
CA PHE A 174 -7.56 -0.46 -2.05
C PHE A 174 -7.34 -0.67 -0.57
N GLN A 175 -6.07 -0.95 -0.18
CA GLN A 175 -5.74 -1.20 1.22
C GLN A 175 -5.79 0.09 2.03
N VAL A 176 -6.33 -0.02 3.24
CA VAL A 176 -6.39 1.04 4.26
C VAL A 176 -6.02 0.44 5.61
N PRO A 177 -5.60 1.24 6.59
CA PRO A 177 -5.49 0.78 7.97
C PRO A 177 -6.87 0.48 8.53
N ILE A 178 -7.07 -0.75 9.03
CA ILE A 178 -8.35 -1.17 9.62
C ILE A 178 -8.15 -1.45 11.11
N ASN A 179 -9.01 -0.85 11.93
CA ASN A 179 -9.16 -1.23 13.32
C ASN A 179 -10.16 -2.38 13.43
N TYR A 180 -9.63 -3.59 13.54
CA TYR A 180 -10.46 -4.80 13.67
C TYR A 180 -11.19 -4.94 15.02
N GLU A 181 -10.97 -4.03 15.97
CA GLU A 181 -11.74 -3.95 17.22
C GLU A 181 -13.00 -3.08 17.06
N SER A 182 -13.08 -2.26 16.01
CA SER A 182 -14.26 -1.43 15.70
C SER A 182 -15.12 -2.05 14.63
N GLU A 183 -16.44 -2.10 14.88
CA GLU A 183 -17.41 -2.56 13.87
C GLU A 183 -17.62 -1.53 12.75
N THR A 184 -17.48 -0.23 13.08
CA THR A 184 -17.74 0.86 12.15
C THR A 184 -16.52 1.76 12.02
N THR A 185 -16.39 2.38 10.84
CA THR A 185 -15.41 3.42 10.57
C THR A 185 -15.63 4.62 11.50
N TYR A 186 -14.55 5.08 12.13
CA TYR A 186 -14.56 6.29 12.95
C TYR A 186 -14.06 7.48 12.15
N GLU A 187 -14.90 8.49 12.06
CA GLU A 187 -14.61 9.75 11.36
C GLU A 187 -15.19 10.92 12.16
N ASP A 188 -14.42 11.98 12.32
CA ASP A 188 -14.84 13.21 13.00
C ASP A 188 -14.15 14.42 12.37
N SER A 189 -14.91 15.17 11.56
CA SER A 189 -14.41 16.35 10.84
C SER A 189 -14.01 17.51 11.74
N THR A 190 -14.40 17.49 13.03
CA THR A 190 -14.00 18.53 14.01
C THR A 190 -12.57 18.33 14.50
N ILE A 191 -11.99 17.15 14.32
CA ILE A 191 -10.60 16.85 14.67
C ILE A 191 -9.68 17.35 13.56
N THR A 192 -9.20 18.58 13.70
CA THR A 192 -8.32 19.25 12.72
C THR A 192 -6.86 19.32 13.16
N ASP A 193 -6.57 19.27 14.47
CA ASP A 193 -5.22 19.29 14.98
C ASP A 193 -4.46 18.00 14.64
N PRO A 194 -3.25 18.08 14.03
CA PRO A 194 -2.50 16.89 13.61
C PRO A 194 -2.14 15.93 14.76
N LYS A 195 -1.93 16.42 15.98
CA LYS A 195 -1.63 15.56 17.13
C LYS A 195 -2.87 14.82 17.61
N GLU A 196 -4.03 15.47 17.56
CA GLU A 196 -5.29 14.81 17.88
C GLU A 196 -5.64 13.78 16.79
N ARG A 197 -5.43 14.09 15.50
CA ARG A 197 -5.57 13.09 14.41
C ARG A 197 -4.67 11.87 14.63
N GLU A 198 -3.40 12.06 15.05
CA GLU A 198 -2.49 10.95 15.34
C GLU A 198 -3.02 10.04 16.47
N LYS A 199 -3.69 10.60 17.48
CA LYS A 199 -4.30 9.83 18.58
C LYS A 199 -5.55 9.08 18.15
N HIS A 200 -6.42 9.74 17.37
CA HIS A 200 -7.72 9.21 16.98
C HIS A 200 -7.66 8.32 15.75
N PHE A 201 -6.82 8.68 14.77
CA PHE A 201 -6.74 8.03 13.46
C PHE A 201 -5.37 7.42 13.15
N TRP A 202 -4.47 7.34 14.15
CA TRP A 202 -3.14 6.73 14.11
C TRP A 202 -2.07 7.51 13.34
N GLN A 203 -2.43 8.50 12.51
CA GLN A 203 -1.49 9.38 11.82
C GLN A 203 -2.01 10.82 11.78
N LYS A 204 -1.07 11.76 11.60
CA LYS A 204 -1.33 13.21 11.66
C LYS A 204 -2.19 13.74 10.51
N ASP A 205 -2.20 13.03 9.40
CA ASP A 205 -2.83 13.38 8.13
C ASP A 205 -4.00 12.44 7.78
N HIS A 206 -4.34 11.49 8.64
CA HIS A 206 -5.55 10.71 8.49
C HIS A 206 -6.78 11.53 8.87
N LEU A 207 -7.87 11.31 8.15
CA LEU A 207 -9.18 11.93 8.39
C LEU A 207 -10.16 10.94 9.02
N ARG A 208 -9.86 9.65 8.93
CA ARG A 208 -10.67 8.54 9.45
C ARG A 208 -9.82 7.34 9.83
N LEU A 209 -10.43 6.48 10.63
CA LEU A 209 -9.92 5.16 10.96
C LEU A 209 -10.99 4.13 10.59
N TYR A 210 -10.72 3.33 9.57
CA TYR A 210 -11.65 2.32 9.09
C TYR A 210 -11.89 1.21 10.11
N GLY A 211 -13.14 0.76 10.19
CA GLY A 211 -13.57 -0.40 10.95
C GLY A 211 -13.82 -1.62 10.05
N LYS A 212 -14.48 -2.64 10.61
CA LYS A 212 -14.88 -3.86 9.88
C LYS A 212 -15.90 -3.60 8.77
N ASP A 213 -16.55 -2.43 8.76
CA ASP A 213 -17.48 -1.98 7.73
C ASP A 213 -16.81 -1.56 6.42
N TYR A 214 -15.47 -1.47 6.36
CA TYR A 214 -14.75 -1.04 5.17
C TYR A 214 -15.16 -1.79 3.88
N PRO A 215 -15.30 -3.13 3.85
CA PRO A 215 -15.81 -3.82 2.66
C PRO A 215 -17.21 -3.40 2.24
N SER A 216 -18.06 -2.95 3.18
CA SER A 216 -19.40 -2.44 2.88
C SER A 216 -19.35 -1.09 2.18
N LYS A 217 -18.45 -0.19 2.60
CA LYS A 217 -18.20 1.08 1.90
C LYS A 217 -17.77 0.88 0.44
N LEU A 218 -16.91 -0.10 0.16
CA LEU A 218 -16.55 -0.46 -1.21
C LEU A 218 -17.74 -1.00 -2.01
N LYS A 219 -18.64 -1.78 -1.38
CA LYS A 219 -19.86 -2.27 -2.02
C LYS A 219 -20.83 -1.15 -2.34
N GLU A 220 -20.96 -0.15 -1.48
CA GLU A 220 -21.78 1.06 -1.70
C GLU A 220 -21.31 1.84 -2.92
N ALA A 221 -20.00 1.88 -3.21
CA ALA A 221 -19.44 2.43 -4.44
C ALA A 221 -19.62 1.54 -5.69
N GLY A 222 -20.27 0.36 -5.55
CA GLY A 222 -20.61 -0.55 -6.66
C GLY A 222 -19.73 -1.77 -6.81
N PHE A 223 -18.68 -1.95 -6.03
CA PHE A 223 -17.78 -3.09 -6.16
C PHE A 223 -18.38 -4.38 -5.56
N LYS A 224 -18.14 -5.50 -6.20
CA LYS A 224 -18.18 -6.81 -5.56
C LYS A 224 -16.86 -7.02 -4.82
N ILE A 225 -16.92 -7.52 -3.59
CA ILE A 225 -15.71 -7.74 -2.78
C ILE A 225 -15.42 -9.23 -2.64
N GLU A 226 -14.20 -9.61 -2.98
CA GLU A 226 -13.60 -10.90 -2.64
C GLU A 226 -12.52 -10.67 -1.58
N ILE A 227 -12.33 -11.65 -0.71
CA ILE A 227 -11.40 -11.54 0.41
C ILE A 227 -10.33 -12.60 0.24
N PHE A 228 -9.07 -12.15 0.16
CA PHE A 228 -7.92 -13.03 0.28
C PHE A 228 -7.49 -13.08 1.75
N ASN A 229 -7.60 -14.26 2.33
CA ASN A 229 -7.20 -14.52 3.71
C ASN A 229 -5.89 -15.32 3.70
N PRO A 230 -4.77 -14.71 4.12
CA PRO A 230 -3.49 -15.41 4.07
C PRO A 230 -3.47 -16.72 4.86
N ARG A 231 -4.22 -16.83 5.98
CA ARG A 231 -4.28 -18.06 6.77
C ARG A 231 -4.80 -19.27 5.99
N THR A 232 -5.80 -19.06 5.13
CA THR A 232 -6.42 -20.13 4.34
C THR A 232 -5.82 -20.26 2.95
N ASP A 233 -5.40 -19.15 2.36
CA ASP A 233 -5.06 -19.06 0.93
C ASP A 233 -3.55 -19.23 0.68
N LEU A 234 -2.70 -18.96 1.69
CA LEU A 234 -1.26 -19.18 1.61
C LEU A 234 -0.84 -20.40 2.44
N LYS A 235 -0.91 -21.57 1.83
CA LYS A 235 -0.52 -22.84 2.48
C LYS A 235 1.01 -22.92 2.66
N ASN A 236 1.45 -23.50 3.78
CA ASN A 236 2.85 -23.81 4.08
C ASN A 236 3.79 -22.59 4.15
N LEU A 237 3.26 -21.40 4.41
CA LEU A 237 4.04 -20.17 4.51
C LEU A 237 4.63 -19.98 5.91
N ASN A 238 5.90 -19.61 5.99
CA ASN A 238 6.52 -19.22 7.25
C ASN A 238 6.31 -17.71 7.50
N TYR A 239 5.18 -17.36 8.12
CA TYR A 239 4.78 -15.99 8.43
C TYR A 239 5.81 -15.25 9.29
N GLN A 240 6.39 -15.94 10.28
CA GLN A 240 7.39 -15.34 11.17
C GLN A 240 8.66 -14.96 10.40
N LYS A 241 9.13 -15.86 9.53
CA LYS A 241 10.33 -15.63 8.75
C LYS A 241 10.14 -14.51 7.72
N MET A 242 8.96 -14.41 7.11
CA MET A 242 8.62 -13.35 6.17
C MET A 242 8.12 -12.08 6.87
N ARG A 243 7.97 -12.11 8.20
CA ARG A 243 7.44 -10.99 8.98
C ARG A 243 6.10 -10.50 8.43
N LEU A 244 5.19 -11.43 8.22
CA LEU A 244 3.81 -11.18 7.77
C LEU A 244 2.85 -11.21 8.96
N ASN A 245 1.81 -10.40 8.87
CA ASN A 245 0.65 -10.54 9.75
C ASN A 245 -0.33 -11.55 9.11
N PRO A 246 -0.58 -12.71 9.73
CA PRO A 246 -1.48 -13.72 9.18
C PRO A 246 -2.97 -13.32 9.26
N ASP A 247 -3.29 -12.26 10.02
CA ASP A 247 -4.65 -11.76 10.21
C ASP A 247 -4.98 -10.55 9.31
N GLU A 248 -4.01 -10.07 8.54
CA GLU A 248 -4.20 -8.97 7.59
C GLU A 248 -4.89 -9.50 6.34
N LEU A 249 -6.14 -9.08 6.13
CA LEU A 249 -6.93 -9.45 4.95
C LEU A 249 -6.62 -8.53 3.78
N VAL A 250 -6.69 -9.07 2.55
CA VAL A 250 -6.65 -8.25 1.33
C VAL A 250 -8.04 -8.27 0.71
N TYR A 251 -8.62 -7.09 0.54
CA TYR A 251 -9.93 -6.92 -0.09
C TYR A 251 -9.72 -6.63 -1.58
N ILE A 252 -10.27 -7.51 -2.42
CA ILE A 252 -10.23 -7.39 -3.88
C ILE A 252 -11.57 -6.81 -4.31
N ALA A 253 -11.56 -5.59 -4.82
CA ALA A 253 -12.71 -4.87 -5.33
C ALA A 253 -12.88 -5.16 -6.83
N ILE A 254 -14.01 -5.72 -7.24
CA ILE A 254 -14.28 -6.18 -8.61
C ILE A 254 -15.43 -5.38 -9.19
N LYS A 255 -15.27 -4.82 -10.39
CA LYS A 255 -16.35 -4.18 -11.17
C LYS A 255 -17.08 -5.25 -11.99
N GLN A 256 -18.37 -5.41 -11.76
CA GLN A 256 -19.25 -6.34 -12.50
C GLN A 256 -19.82 -5.71 -13.77
#